data_c2e11be19d7c6d5eaa255d1528b37065
#
_entry.id   c2e11be19d7c6d5eaa255d1528b37065
#
_cell.length_a   1.000
_cell.length_b   1.000
_cell.length_c   1.000
_cell.angle_alpha   90.00
_cell.angle_beta   90.00
_cell.angle_gamma   90.00
#
_symmetry.space_group_name_H-M   'P 1'
#
loop_
_entity.id
_entity.type
_entity.pdbx_description
1 polymer ?
#
loop_
_entity_poly.entity_id
_entity_poly.type
_entity_poly.pdbx_seq_one_letter_code
_entity_poly.pdbx_strand_id
1 'polypeptide(L)'
;PALPESSFDEPSGGSGRGGSALATPFMRQYLEVKERYADCIVFFRMGDFYEMFFDDAVVASQLLDLTLTARDKQREDPIPMAGVPHHAAKHYVAKLVAAGRKVAICEQVEDARKAKKIVRRAVTQVITPGVILEEEQLEPKAGHYLAAVCFGDRQAGEPCAGIAHVDVSTGEFSATLVPASDASEELGRIAPAELLVVTPDASVTSETAAQLGRQLRVPVGQSRSGSPREDAETLSALFTHRPPETPLHPLVASAAAACIRYAQATQPTGTLPIFALRTYQPGDSLIVDETTRTNLELLHTLIEHKRQGALIGVLDQTKTAMGGRLLRRWLLSPLMSLGAIRRRHDAVEWLVEHQLARQALRERLAEIYDIERLAGRLGAGVATPRDLFSLGQSLSLIPGLRAALASAADPLALVTERPAADASHERHDPSEADRGLPDLLQLGADLCQDVAARIHAAIIDNPPLIYREGGFTRRGFHAGLDELLELSQGGKDHILRIEERERERSGIWSLKVRYNKVFGYFIEITRSNLSRVPADYVRKQ
;
A
#
# COMPACT_ATOMS: atom_id res chain seq x y z
N PRO A 1 -18.64 13.31 -3.97
CA PRO A 1 -19.37 14.15 -3.05
C PRO A 1 -18.49 15.31 -2.61
N ALA A 2 -19.03 16.52 -2.74
CA ALA A 2 -18.34 17.76 -2.45
C ALA A 2 -18.03 17.88 -0.96
N LEU A 3 -16.83 18.36 -0.64
CA LEU A 3 -16.42 18.75 0.70
C LEU A 3 -17.18 20.01 1.13
N PRO A 4 -17.56 20.18 2.40
CA PRO A 4 -18.31 21.35 2.86
C PRO A 4 -17.45 22.62 2.75
N GLU A 5 -18.04 23.66 2.15
CA GLU A 5 -17.49 25.01 2.13
C GLU A 5 -17.53 25.61 3.54
N SER A 6 -16.36 25.81 4.14
CA SER A 6 -16.23 26.65 5.32
C SER A 6 -16.06 28.11 4.89
N SER A 7 -17.03 28.94 5.22
CA SER A 7 -16.99 30.38 5.11
C SER A 7 -15.86 30.94 5.97
N PHE A 8 -14.90 31.60 5.35
CA PHE A 8 -13.83 32.34 6.04
C PHE A 8 -14.22 33.84 6.08
N ASP A 9 -14.49 34.33 7.30
CA ASP A 9 -14.52 35.76 7.59
C ASP A 9 -13.11 36.33 7.64
N GLU A 10 -12.89 37.44 6.92
CA GLU A 10 -11.62 38.19 6.97
C GLU A 10 -11.54 39.01 8.27
N PRO A 11 -10.46 38.92 9.05
CA PRO A 11 -10.20 39.88 10.10
C PRO A 11 -9.55 41.14 9.53
N SER A 12 -10.19 42.26 9.81
CA SER A 12 -9.76 43.60 9.52
C SER A 12 -8.46 44.00 10.23
N GLY A 13 -7.70 44.85 9.55
CA GLY A 13 -6.30 45.24 9.74
C GLY A 13 -5.85 45.70 11.14
N GLY A 14 -4.60 45.33 11.39
CA GLY A 14 -3.76 45.92 12.44
C GLY A 14 -2.33 46.04 11.91
N SER A 15 -1.85 47.25 11.79
CA SER A 15 -0.53 47.63 11.30
C SER A 15 0.57 47.29 12.32
N GLY A 16 1.50 46.38 11.95
CA GLY A 16 2.74 46.08 12.67
C GLY A 16 3.85 45.76 11.69
N ARG A 17 4.80 46.66 11.50
CA ARG A 17 6.00 46.47 10.68
C ARG A 17 6.95 45.48 11.38
N GLY A 18 7.04 44.25 10.88
CA GLY A 18 7.93 43.19 11.38
C GLY A 18 7.74 41.80 10.80
N GLY A 19 6.78 41.57 9.86
CA GLY A 19 6.34 40.23 9.48
C GLY A 19 6.36 39.87 7.99
N SER A 20 7.29 40.39 7.18
CA SER A 20 7.14 40.34 5.70
C SER A 20 7.44 39.02 5.00
N ALA A 21 8.09 37.97 5.59
CA ALA A 21 8.38 36.71 4.89
C ALA A 21 7.40 35.58 5.25
N LEU A 22 6.93 35.54 6.48
CA LEU A 22 5.82 34.67 6.90
C LEU A 22 4.50 35.06 6.23
N ALA A 23 4.45 36.26 5.64
CA ALA A 23 3.26 36.85 5.01
C ALA A 23 3.06 36.45 3.54
N THR A 24 3.98 35.71 2.92
CA THR A 24 3.74 35.27 1.52
C THR A 24 2.61 34.23 1.50
N PRO A 25 1.68 34.28 0.53
CA PRO A 25 0.59 33.32 0.43
C PRO A 25 1.06 31.86 0.38
N PHE A 26 2.24 31.64 -0.17
CA PHE A 26 2.93 30.35 -0.20
C PHE A 26 3.31 29.87 1.21
N MET A 27 3.97 30.70 1.99
CA MET A 27 4.42 30.32 3.33
C MET A 27 3.25 30.12 4.29
N ARG A 28 2.14 30.84 4.09
CA ARG A 28 0.90 30.59 4.82
C ARG A 28 0.36 29.19 4.57
N GLN A 29 0.29 28.73 3.30
CA GLN A 29 -0.12 27.36 2.99
C GLN A 29 0.78 26.31 3.65
N TYR A 30 2.10 26.56 3.68
CA TYR A 30 3.04 25.66 4.35
C TYR A 30 2.79 25.61 5.86
N LEU A 31 2.65 26.76 6.51
CA LEU A 31 2.42 26.85 7.96
C LEU A 31 1.08 26.23 8.37
N GLU A 32 0.02 26.43 7.59
CA GLU A 32 -1.30 25.77 7.79
C GLU A 32 -1.19 24.25 7.72
N VAL A 33 -0.40 23.72 6.77
CA VAL A 33 -0.12 22.28 6.67
C VAL A 33 0.71 21.84 7.88
N LYS A 34 1.75 22.59 8.23
CA LYS A 34 2.63 22.23 9.36
C LYS A 34 1.91 22.27 10.72
N GLU A 35 1.00 23.20 10.93
CA GLU A 35 0.17 23.27 12.14
C GLU A 35 -0.70 22.00 12.30
N ARG A 36 -1.29 21.52 11.20
CA ARG A 36 -2.10 20.30 11.19
C ARG A 36 -1.29 19.01 11.33
N TYR A 37 -0.07 19.00 10.79
CA TYR A 37 0.84 17.85 10.76
C TYR A 37 2.15 18.18 11.49
N ALA A 38 2.04 18.66 12.72
CA ALA A 38 3.15 19.17 13.51
C ALA A 38 4.25 18.13 13.78
N ASP A 39 3.88 16.86 13.93
CA ASP A 39 4.76 15.72 14.17
C ASP A 39 5.36 15.10 12.89
N CYS A 40 5.00 15.61 11.71
CA CYS A 40 5.49 15.13 10.42
C CYS A 40 6.53 16.06 9.82
N ILE A 41 7.50 15.52 9.08
CA ILE A 41 8.33 16.27 8.15
C ILE A 41 7.51 16.52 6.89
N VAL A 42 7.27 17.80 6.56
CA VAL A 42 6.41 18.17 5.43
C VAL A 42 7.22 18.26 4.13
N PHE A 43 6.91 17.37 3.18
CA PHE A 43 7.41 17.43 1.81
C PHE A 43 6.45 18.27 0.96
N PHE A 44 6.78 19.56 0.79
CA PHE A 44 5.91 20.53 0.16
C PHE A 44 6.26 20.72 -1.31
N ARG A 45 5.36 20.38 -2.23
CA ARG A 45 5.60 20.37 -3.68
C ARG A 45 5.86 21.78 -4.24
N MET A 46 7.01 21.96 -4.88
CA MET A 46 7.43 23.17 -5.56
C MET A 46 8.00 22.84 -6.94
N GLY A 47 7.18 22.97 -7.99
CA GLY A 47 7.61 22.56 -9.34
C GLY A 47 8.08 21.11 -9.36
N ASP A 48 9.34 20.87 -9.69
CA ASP A 48 9.94 19.54 -9.77
C ASP A 48 10.63 19.09 -8.47
N PHE A 49 10.47 19.85 -7.38
CA PHE A 49 11.03 19.54 -6.07
C PHE A 49 9.97 19.39 -5.00
N TYR A 50 10.32 18.66 -3.93
CA TYR A 50 9.72 18.81 -2.61
C TYR A 50 10.67 19.62 -1.75
N GLU A 51 10.16 20.69 -1.17
CA GLU A 51 10.91 21.57 -0.28
C GLU A 51 10.42 21.39 1.16
N MET A 52 11.37 21.42 2.08
CA MET A 52 11.17 21.39 3.53
C MET A 52 11.69 22.68 4.11
N PHE A 53 11.05 23.20 5.15
CA PHE A 53 11.41 24.48 5.75
C PHE A 53 11.54 24.37 7.27
N PHE A 54 12.17 25.36 7.91
CA PHE A 54 12.38 25.45 9.34
C PHE A 54 13.04 24.19 9.92
N ASP A 55 12.55 23.70 11.05
CA ASP A 55 13.08 22.52 11.74
C ASP A 55 13.01 21.25 10.87
N ASP A 56 12.01 21.14 10.01
CA ASP A 56 11.90 20.01 9.07
C ASP A 56 13.11 19.97 8.12
N ALA A 57 13.56 21.14 7.64
CA ALA A 57 14.74 21.23 6.77
C ALA A 57 16.02 20.85 7.52
N VAL A 58 16.16 21.27 8.77
CA VAL A 58 17.33 20.96 9.60
C VAL A 58 17.39 19.45 9.87
N VAL A 59 16.29 18.86 10.33
CA VAL A 59 16.21 17.42 10.61
C VAL A 59 16.43 16.59 9.35
N ALA A 60 15.75 16.96 8.26
CA ALA A 60 15.88 16.24 6.99
C ALA A 60 17.31 16.34 6.43
N SER A 61 17.97 17.52 6.49
CA SER A 61 19.34 17.68 6.01
C SER A 61 20.32 16.77 6.74
N GLN A 62 20.16 16.60 8.06
CA GLN A 62 21.01 15.73 8.86
C GLN A 62 20.79 14.24 8.57
N LEU A 63 19.52 13.81 8.46
CA LEU A 63 19.18 12.39 8.25
C LEU A 63 19.40 11.91 6.82
N LEU A 64 19.29 12.82 5.86
CA LEU A 64 19.35 12.51 4.42
C LEU A 64 20.67 12.92 3.76
N ASP A 65 21.58 13.55 4.52
CA ASP A 65 22.83 14.14 4.00
C ASP A 65 22.56 15.15 2.87
N LEU A 66 21.57 16.06 3.09
CA LEU A 66 21.20 17.09 2.14
C LEU A 66 21.87 18.41 2.51
N THR A 67 22.18 19.20 1.48
CA THR A 67 22.67 20.57 1.69
C THR A 67 21.55 21.42 2.32
N LEU A 68 21.78 21.90 3.55
CA LEU A 68 20.94 22.90 4.16
C LEU A 68 21.21 24.25 3.51
N THR A 69 20.21 24.86 2.95
CA THR A 69 20.25 26.20 2.36
C THR A 69 19.27 27.12 3.09
N ALA A 70 19.11 28.32 2.61
CA ALA A 70 18.15 29.24 3.17
C ALA A 70 17.38 29.95 2.06
N ARG A 71 16.11 30.15 2.31
CA ARG A 71 15.26 31.02 1.51
C ARG A 71 15.48 32.47 1.97
N ASP A 72 15.51 33.39 1.04
CA ASP A 72 15.71 34.82 1.31
C ASP A 72 17.04 35.12 2.06
N LYS A 73 18.17 34.67 1.51
CA LYS A 73 19.53 34.79 2.09
C LYS A 73 19.96 36.20 2.51
N GLN A 74 19.29 37.25 2.01
CA GLN A 74 19.61 38.65 2.30
C GLN A 74 18.94 39.19 3.57
N ARG A 75 18.21 38.34 4.32
CA ARG A 75 17.51 38.73 5.56
C ARG A 75 18.40 38.54 6.76
N GLU A 76 18.06 39.25 7.86
CA GLU A 76 18.69 39.08 9.16
C GLU A 76 18.39 37.67 9.75
N ASP A 77 17.22 37.10 9.41
CA ASP A 77 16.81 35.74 9.84
C ASP A 77 16.31 34.94 8.62
N PRO A 78 17.23 34.29 7.88
CA PRO A 78 16.88 33.51 6.69
C PRO A 78 16.21 32.17 7.08
N ILE A 79 15.13 31.81 6.39
CA ILE A 79 14.38 30.58 6.66
C ILE A 79 15.19 29.37 6.18
N PRO A 80 15.57 28.43 7.10
CA PRO A 80 16.24 27.19 6.71
C PRO A 80 15.40 26.42 5.69
N MET A 81 16.04 25.89 4.66
CA MET A 81 15.39 25.15 3.57
C MET A 81 16.28 24.01 3.10
N ALA A 82 15.66 22.86 2.85
CA ALA A 82 16.24 21.73 2.14
C ALA A 82 15.27 21.24 1.08
N GLY A 83 15.74 20.60 0.03
CA GLY A 83 14.87 20.13 -1.03
C GLY A 83 15.38 18.87 -1.71
N VAL A 84 14.45 18.05 -2.19
CA VAL A 84 14.73 16.83 -2.94
C VAL A 84 13.97 16.83 -4.26
N PRO A 85 14.55 16.29 -5.35
CA PRO A 85 13.82 16.14 -6.61
C PRO A 85 12.60 15.25 -6.44
N HIS A 86 11.47 15.64 -7.01
CA HIS A 86 10.21 14.90 -6.92
C HIS A 86 10.36 13.43 -7.36
N HIS A 87 11.05 13.17 -8.46
CA HIS A 87 11.23 11.82 -8.98
C HIS A 87 12.08 10.92 -8.05
N ALA A 88 12.89 11.49 -7.18
CA ALA A 88 13.73 10.77 -6.22
C ALA A 88 13.12 10.73 -4.80
N ALA A 89 11.99 11.40 -4.57
CA ALA A 89 11.41 11.60 -3.24
C ALA A 89 11.16 10.28 -2.49
N LYS A 90 10.71 9.23 -3.17
CA LYS A 90 10.45 7.91 -2.57
C LYS A 90 11.64 7.37 -1.78
N HIS A 91 12.85 7.48 -2.32
CA HIS A 91 14.07 7.03 -1.65
C HIS A 91 14.37 7.83 -0.37
N TYR A 92 14.17 9.15 -0.41
CA TYR A 92 14.38 10.01 0.75
C TYR A 92 13.33 9.79 1.83
N VAL A 93 12.06 9.65 1.44
CA VAL A 93 10.97 9.29 2.35
C VAL A 93 11.26 7.98 3.05
N ALA A 94 11.68 6.93 2.33
CA ALA A 94 12.03 5.65 2.92
C ALA A 94 13.11 5.76 4.01
N LYS A 95 14.14 6.59 3.80
CA LYS A 95 15.19 6.84 4.79
C LYS A 95 14.66 7.54 6.04
N LEU A 96 13.78 8.53 5.90
CA LEU A 96 13.17 9.22 7.04
C LEU A 96 12.28 8.29 7.85
N VAL A 97 11.46 7.51 7.17
CA VAL A 97 10.55 6.52 7.80
C VAL A 97 11.35 5.43 8.52
N ALA A 98 12.43 4.92 7.92
CA ALA A 98 13.35 3.99 8.56
C ALA A 98 14.06 4.60 9.79
N ALA A 99 14.24 5.93 9.83
CA ALA A 99 14.72 6.67 11.00
C ALA A 99 13.60 6.99 12.02
N GLY A 100 12.40 6.38 11.88
CA GLY A 100 11.27 6.56 12.79
C GLY A 100 10.53 7.88 12.62
N ARG A 101 10.72 8.60 11.49
CA ARG A 101 10.05 9.89 11.23
C ARG A 101 8.80 9.70 10.37
N LYS A 102 7.78 10.51 10.64
CA LYS A 102 6.57 10.61 9.81
C LYS A 102 6.79 11.66 8.73
N VAL A 103 6.29 11.41 7.53
CA VAL A 103 6.43 12.31 6.37
C VAL A 103 5.06 12.63 5.79
N ALA A 104 4.70 13.91 5.71
CA ALA A 104 3.49 14.37 5.07
C ALA A 104 3.79 14.84 3.63
N ILE A 105 3.21 14.16 2.64
CA ILE A 105 3.35 14.51 1.22
C ILE A 105 2.28 15.52 0.85
N CYS A 106 2.71 16.73 0.55
CA CYS A 106 1.83 17.84 0.18
C CYS A 106 1.95 18.13 -1.32
N GLU A 107 0.92 17.77 -2.08
CA GLU A 107 0.85 17.87 -3.54
C GLU A 107 0.04 19.07 -4.03
N GLN A 108 0.30 19.48 -5.26
CA GLN A 108 -0.52 20.44 -5.98
C GLN A 108 -1.83 19.76 -6.40
N VAL A 109 -2.95 20.20 -5.85
CA VAL A 109 -4.29 19.63 -6.12
C VAL A 109 -5.07 20.40 -7.18
N GLU A 110 -4.45 21.45 -7.75
CA GLU A 110 -5.03 22.33 -8.76
C GLU A 110 -4.11 22.40 -9.99
N ASP A 111 -4.68 22.46 -11.19
CA ASP A 111 -3.91 22.64 -12.42
C ASP A 111 -3.26 24.04 -12.43
N ALA A 112 -1.94 24.06 -12.39
CA ALA A 112 -1.14 25.29 -12.41
C ALA A 112 -1.45 26.22 -13.61
N ARG A 113 -1.98 25.66 -14.74
CA ARG A 113 -2.37 26.43 -15.92
C ARG A 113 -3.70 27.15 -15.77
N LYS A 114 -4.55 26.68 -14.84
CA LYS A 114 -5.89 27.23 -14.58
C LYS A 114 -5.92 28.12 -13.33
N ALA A 115 -4.89 28.05 -12.49
CA ALA A 115 -4.81 28.80 -11.24
C ALA A 115 -4.68 30.31 -11.52
N LYS A 116 -5.66 31.08 -11.06
CA LYS A 116 -5.62 32.58 -11.12
C LYS A 116 -4.76 33.19 -10.03
N LYS A 117 -4.41 32.43 -9.00
CA LYS A 117 -3.58 32.81 -7.85
C LYS A 117 -2.51 31.71 -7.64
N ILE A 118 -1.97 31.61 -6.45
CA ILE A 118 -1.05 30.52 -6.09
C ILE A 118 -1.78 29.18 -6.14
N VAL A 119 -1.17 28.19 -6.79
CA VAL A 119 -1.69 26.82 -6.90
C VAL A 119 -1.96 26.26 -5.50
N ARG A 120 -3.17 25.76 -5.29
CA ARG A 120 -3.58 25.13 -4.04
C ARG A 120 -2.86 23.81 -3.83
N ARG A 121 -2.42 23.58 -2.60
CA ARG A 121 -1.77 22.35 -2.18
C ARG A 121 -2.52 21.73 -1.04
N ALA A 122 -2.48 20.40 -0.97
CA ALA A 122 -3.06 19.63 0.13
C ALA A 122 -2.19 18.41 0.42
N VAL A 123 -2.23 17.93 1.66
CA VAL A 123 -1.62 16.65 2.02
C VAL A 123 -2.45 15.54 1.39
N THR A 124 -1.82 14.76 0.55
CA THR A 124 -2.43 13.61 -0.15
C THR A 124 -2.15 12.30 0.56
N GLN A 125 -1.03 12.23 1.30
CA GLN A 125 -0.61 11.04 2.01
C GLN A 125 0.28 11.42 3.20
N VAL A 126 0.15 10.69 4.29
CA VAL A 126 1.12 10.69 5.39
C VAL A 126 1.73 9.30 5.48
N ILE A 127 3.05 9.22 5.38
CA ILE A 127 3.80 7.96 5.47
C ILE A 127 4.40 7.88 6.86
N THR A 128 4.10 6.80 7.57
CA THR A 128 4.58 6.58 8.94
C THR A 128 5.30 5.23 9.03
N PRO A 129 6.11 5.00 10.06
CA PRO A 129 6.76 3.71 10.23
C PRO A 129 5.82 2.51 10.23
N GLY A 130 4.57 2.66 10.70
CA GLY A 130 3.56 1.58 10.77
C GLY A 130 2.61 1.52 9.57
N VAL A 131 2.57 2.55 8.71
CA VAL A 131 1.65 2.62 7.57
C VAL A 131 2.41 2.92 6.28
N ILE A 132 2.78 1.85 5.57
CA ILE A 132 3.49 1.86 4.29
C ILE A 132 2.70 1.03 3.28
N LEU A 133 2.45 1.59 2.09
CA LEU A 133 1.79 0.91 0.96
C LEU A 133 2.75 0.66 -0.22
N GLU A 134 3.86 1.40 -0.28
CA GLU A 134 4.88 1.26 -1.31
C GLU A 134 5.67 -0.04 -1.12
N GLU A 135 5.57 -0.93 -2.11
CA GLU A 135 6.21 -2.25 -2.08
C GLU A 135 7.73 -2.17 -1.95
N GLU A 136 8.35 -1.17 -2.58
CA GLU A 136 9.81 -0.96 -2.55
C GLU A 136 10.36 -0.67 -1.15
N GLN A 137 9.49 -0.25 -0.22
CA GLN A 137 9.84 0.06 1.17
C GLN A 137 9.54 -1.09 2.14
N LEU A 138 8.90 -2.15 1.67
CA LEU A 138 8.47 -3.30 2.47
C LEU A 138 9.38 -4.50 2.26
N GLU A 139 9.71 -5.21 3.34
CA GLU A 139 10.33 -6.52 3.21
C GLU A 139 9.31 -7.51 2.65
N PRO A 140 9.60 -8.20 1.51
CA PRO A 140 8.59 -9.04 0.85
C PRO A 140 8.07 -10.18 1.74
N LYS A 141 8.96 -10.82 2.50
CA LYS A 141 8.67 -12.00 3.32
C LYS A 141 8.43 -11.67 4.81
N ALA A 142 8.20 -10.41 5.16
CA ALA A 142 7.82 -9.99 6.51
C ALA A 142 6.50 -9.21 6.49
N GLY A 143 5.69 -9.36 7.54
CA GLY A 143 4.56 -8.47 7.81
C GLY A 143 5.05 -7.09 8.25
N HIS A 144 4.24 -6.08 8.02
CA HIS A 144 4.56 -4.70 8.39
C HIS A 144 3.41 -4.12 9.22
N TYR A 145 3.52 -4.24 10.55
CA TYR A 145 2.39 -4.00 11.43
C TYR A 145 2.44 -2.63 12.09
N LEU A 146 1.30 -1.93 12.02
CA LEU A 146 0.90 -0.94 13.00
C LEU A 146 0.18 -1.69 14.13
N ALA A 147 0.59 -1.50 15.38
CA ALA A 147 -0.10 -2.05 16.54
C ALA A 147 -0.68 -0.96 17.43
N ALA A 148 -1.73 -1.30 18.18
CA ALA A 148 -2.28 -0.47 19.22
C ALA A 148 -2.51 -1.29 20.49
N VAL A 149 -2.28 -0.69 21.66
CA VAL A 149 -2.52 -1.30 22.97
C VAL A 149 -3.36 -0.37 23.82
N CYS A 150 -4.39 -0.92 24.47
CA CYS A 150 -5.28 -0.23 25.41
C CYS A 150 -5.28 -0.98 26.74
N PHE A 151 -4.76 -0.34 27.79
CA PHE A 151 -4.72 -0.91 29.15
C PHE A 151 -5.99 -0.59 29.93
N GLY A 152 -6.39 -1.50 30.82
CA GLY A 152 -7.55 -1.35 31.70
C GLY A 152 -7.77 -2.60 32.54
N ASP A 153 -8.93 -2.69 33.16
CA ASP A 153 -9.29 -3.81 34.01
C ASP A 153 -10.36 -4.70 33.37
N ARG A 154 -10.30 -6.01 33.64
CA ARG A 154 -11.43 -6.93 33.40
C ARG A 154 -12.54 -6.66 34.41
N GLN A 155 -13.76 -7.15 34.12
CA GLN A 155 -14.91 -7.06 35.04
C GLN A 155 -14.63 -7.60 36.45
N ALA A 156 -13.61 -8.45 36.61
CA ALA A 156 -13.15 -8.99 37.90
C ALA A 156 -12.05 -8.15 38.56
N GLY A 157 -11.66 -6.99 38.02
CA GLY A 157 -10.60 -6.13 38.55
C GLY A 157 -9.17 -6.60 38.26
N GLU A 158 -8.97 -7.59 37.39
CA GLU A 158 -7.64 -8.00 36.95
C GLU A 158 -7.14 -7.08 35.83
N PRO A 159 -5.89 -6.53 35.97
CA PRO A 159 -5.31 -5.70 34.91
C PRO A 159 -5.17 -6.48 33.61
N CYS A 160 -5.65 -5.91 32.51
CA CYS A 160 -5.54 -6.51 31.19
C CYS A 160 -5.26 -5.47 30.10
N ALA A 161 -4.87 -5.93 28.93
CA ALA A 161 -4.59 -5.12 27.76
C ALA A 161 -5.29 -5.68 26.53
N GLY A 162 -6.05 -4.82 25.84
CA GLY A 162 -6.52 -5.08 24.49
C GLY A 162 -5.43 -4.70 23.50
N ILE A 163 -5.04 -5.61 22.63
CA ILE A 163 -4.03 -5.40 21.60
C ILE A 163 -4.68 -5.64 20.24
N ALA A 164 -4.41 -4.74 19.30
CA ALA A 164 -4.77 -4.92 17.90
C ALA A 164 -3.56 -4.59 17.01
N HIS A 165 -3.43 -5.28 15.87
CA HIS A 165 -2.39 -5.00 14.89
C HIS A 165 -2.93 -5.18 13.47
N VAL A 166 -2.47 -4.31 12.57
CA VAL A 166 -2.89 -4.26 11.18
C VAL A 166 -1.68 -4.11 10.26
N ASP A 167 -1.63 -4.90 9.20
CA ASP A 167 -0.76 -4.66 8.05
C ASP A 167 -1.61 -4.06 6.92
N VAL A 168 -1.51 -2.76 6.73
CA VAL A 168 -2.31 -2.03 5.72
C VAL A 168 -1.95 -2.47 4.30
N SER A 169 -0.73 -2.98 4.08
CA SER A 169 -0.30 -3.42 2.76
C SER A 169 -0.99 -4.72 2.30
N THR A 170 -1.35 -5.60 3.24
CA THR A 170 -1.99 -6.90 2.98
C THR A 170 -3.46 -6.94 3.38
N GLY A 171 -3.91 -5.99 4.23
CA GLY A 171 -5.23 -6.00 4.82
C GLY A 171 -5.40 -6.98 5.99
N GLU A 172 -4.30 -7.59 6.47
CA GLU A 172 -4.32 -8.43 7.66
C GLU A 172 -4.61 -7.60 8.90
N PHE A 173 -5.67 -7.93 9.64
CA PHE A 173 -6.04 -7.24 10.87
C PHE A 173 -6.44 -8.25 11.94
N SER A 174 -5.76 -8.20 13.08
CA SER A 174 -5.96 -9.13 14.17
C SER A 174 -5.97 -8.44 15.52
N ALA A 175 -6.69 -9.02 16.49
CA ALA A 175 -6.77 -8.46 17.83
C ALA A 175 -6.92 -9.55 18.90
N THR A 176 -6.48 -9.23 20.12
CA THR A 176 -6.52 -10.13 21.27
C THR A 176 -6.66 -9.37 22.59
N LEU A 177 -7.03 -10.10 23.65
CA LEU A 177 -7.04 -9.62 25.03
C LEU A 177 -6.05 -10.47 25.82
N VAL A 178 -5.11 -9.81 26.50
CA VAL A 178 -4.08 -10.47 27.33
C VAL A 178 -4.05 -9.87 28.75
N PRO A 179 -3.50 -10.58 29.75
CA PRO A 179 -3.12 -9.96 31.01
C PRO A 179 -2.17 -8.77 30.75
N ALA A 180 -2.26 -7.71 31.54
CA ALA A 180 -1.41 -6.53 31.34
C ALA A 180 0.09 -6.84 31.46
N SER A 181 0.46 -7.85 32.29
CA SER A 181 1.83 -8.37 32.41
C SER A 181 2.40 -8.90 31.09
N ASP A 182 1.55 -9.51 30.27
CA ASP A 182 1.94 -10.25 29.06
C ASP A 182 1.92 -9.35 27.80
N ALA A 183 1.41 -8.11 27.95
CA ALA A 183 1.24 -7.19 26.83
C ALA A 183 2.56 -6.89 26.09
N SER A 184 3.65 -6.72 26.82
CA SER A 184 4.97 -6.44 26.23
C SER A 184 5.51 -7.63 25.44
N GLU A 185 5.29 -8.85 25.92
CA GLU A 185 5.72 -10.07 25.25
C GLU A 185 4.93 -10.30 23.96
N GLU A 186 3.59 -10.12 24.02
CA GLU A 186 2.74 -10.24 22.85
C GLU A 186 3.07 -9.18 21.78
N LEU A 187 3.29 -7.92 22.18
CA LEU A 187 3.76 -6.88 21.27
C LEU A 187 5.13 -7.21 20.66
N GLY A 188 6.06 -7.77 21.46
CA GLY A 188 7.35 -8.27 20.96
C GLY A 188 7.19 -9.41 19.95
N ARG A 189 6.18 -10.29 20.12
CA ARG A 189 5.84 -11.36 19.17
C ARG A 189 5.28 -10.81 17.84
N ILE A 190 4.42 -9.79 17.92
CA ILE A 190 3.87 -9.09 16.75
C ILE A 190 5.00 -8.36 16.00
N ALA A 191 5.98 -7.84 16.71
CA ALA A 191 7.09 -7.04 16.21
C ALA A 191 6.59 -5.86 15.33
N PRO A 192 5.78 -4.93 15.89
CA PRO A 192 5.22 -3.84 15.12
C PRO A 192 6.31 -2.87 14.66
N ALA A 193 6.11 -2.23 13.52
CA ALA A 193 6.96 -1.14 13.05
C ALA A 193 6.61 0.21 13.73
N GLU A 194 5.38 0.33 14.23
CA GLU A 194 4.90 1.49 15.00
C GLU A 194 3.85 1.03 16.01
N LEU A 195 3.88 1.60 17.22
CA LEU A 195 2.95 1.27 18.29
C LEU A 195 2.14 2.51 18.70
N LEU A 196 0.84 2.33 18.87
CA LEU A 196 -0.06 3.32 19.46
C LEU A 196 -0.43 2.90 20.89
N VAL A 197 -0.23 3.78 21.85
CA VAL A 197 -0.75 3.59 23.21
C VAL A 197 -2.06 4.36 23.31
N VAL A 198 -3.14 3.62 23.57
CA VAL A 198 -4.50 4.16 23.59
C VAL A 198 -4.91 4.44 25.02
N THR A 199 -5.35 5.68 25.29
CA THR A 199 -5.70 6.09 26.65
C THR A 199 -6.86 7.07 26.69
N PRO A 200 -7.68 6.97 27.75
CA PRO A 200 -8.71 7.96 28.02
C PRO A 200 -8.16 9.31 28.48
N ASP A 201 -6.95 9.33 29.08
CA ASP A 201 -6.34 10.54 29.62
C ASP A 201 -4.86 10.65 29.22
N ALA A 202 -4.47 11.81 28.70
CA ALA A 202 -3.12 12.05 28.19
C ALA A 202 -2.01 12.03 29.28
N SER A 203 -2.37 12.17 30.55
CA SER A 203 -1.40 12.33 31.64
C SER A 203 -0.76 11.03 32.13
N VAL A 204 -1.48 9.90 32.05
CA VAL A 204 -1.03 8.61 32.63
C VAL A 204 -0.11 7.81 31.71
N THR A 205 0.02 8.17 30.47
CA THR A 205 0.54 7.32 29.38
C THR A 205 1.91 7.65 28.86
N SER A 206 2.45 8.79 29.18
CA SER A 206 3.77 9.20 28.66
C SER A 206 4.88 8.25 29.14
N GLU A 207 4.81 7.79 30.39
CA GLU A 207 5.83 6.90 30.98
C GLU A 207 5.69 5.46 30.43
N THR A 208 4.47 4.91 30.40
CA THR A 208 4.21 3.57 29.84
C THR A 208 4.55 3.52 28.34
N ALA A 209 4.18 4.54 27.58
CA ALA A 209 4.54 4.65 26.17
C ALA A 209 6.06 4.72 25.98
N ALA A 210 6.76 5.52 26.77
CA ALA A 210 8.21 5.62 26.71
C ALA A 210 8.91 4.31 27.12
N GLN A 211 8.36 3.60 28.10
CA GLN A 211 8.88 2.30 28.53
C GLN A 211 8.72 1.24 27.42
N LEU A 212 7.52 1.09 26.84
CA LEU A 212 7.26 0.18 25.73
C LEU A 212 8.11 0.51 24.51
N GLY A 213 8.26 1.80 24.16
CA GLY A 213 9.10 2.23 23.05
C GLY A 213 10.57 1.86 23.23
N ARG A 214 11.11 2.00 24.45
CA ARG A 214 12.49 1.57 24.76
C ARG A 214 12.63 0.06 24.71
N GLN A 215 11.67 -0.67 25.27
CA GLN A 215 11.70 -2.13 25.34
C GLN A 215 11.57 -2.76 23.95
N LEU A 216 10.63 -2.30 23.14
CA LEU A 216 10.38 -2.84 21.80
C LEU A 216 11.25 -2.19 20.70
N ARG A 217 11.94 -1.09 21.03
CA ARG A 217 12.75 -0.31 20.07
C ARG A 217 11.96 0.17 18.85
N VAL A 218 10.72 0.58 19.08
CA VAL A 218 9.81 1.05 18.00
C VAL A 218 9.33 2.47 18.32
N PRO A 219 8.99 3.27 17.28
CA PRO A 219 8.31 4.54 17.47
C PRO A 219 6.96 4.32 18.16
N VAL A 220 6.68 5.13 19.18
CA VAL A 220 5.42 5.06 19.92
C VAL A 220 4.65 6.36 19.76
N GLY A 221 3.42 6.25 19.26
CA GLY A 221 2.45 7.32 19.22
C GLY A 221 1.43 7.19 20.36
N GLN A 222 0.81 8.31 20.71
CA GLN A 222 -0.33 8.31 21.62
C GLN A 222 -1.62 8.46 20.80
N SER A 223 -2.65 7.71 21.15
CA SER A 223 -3.98 7.81 20.55
C SER A 223 -5.01 7.96 21.67
N ARG A 224 -5.94 8.90 21.47
CA ARG A 224 -7.06 9.03 22.39
C ARG A 224 -8.02 7.85 22.23
N SER A 225 -8.45 7.27 23.36
CA SER A 225 -9.56 6.31 23.37
C SER A 225 -10.84 7.01 22.92
N GLY A 226 -11.56 6.39 22.00
CA GLY A 226 -12.94 6.79 21.71
C GLY A 226 -13.89 6.38 22.85
N SER A 227 -15.10 6.90 22.84
CA SER A 227 -16.17 6.29 23.62
C SER A 227 -16.49 4.89 23.06
N PRO A 228 -17.04 3.97 23.86
CA PRO A 228 -17.43 2.65 23.36
C PRO A 228 -18.34 2.70 22.13
N ARG A 229 -19.15 3.74 22.01
CA ARG A 229 -20.00 3.97 20.85
C ARG A 229 -19.22 4.40 19.63
N GLU A 230 -18.29 5.35 19.75
CA GLU A 230 -17.43 5.79 18.65
C GLU A 230 -16.54 4.68 18.13
N ASP A 231 -15.99 3.85 19.02
CA ASP A 231 -15.18 2.70 18.66
C ASP A 231 -16.01 1.67 17.89
N ALA A 232 -17.24 1.36 18.37
CA ALA A 232 -18.16 0.47 17.69
C ALA A 232 -18.61 1.01 16.32
N GLU A 233 -18.89 2.32 16.21
CA GLU A 233 -19.22 2.98 14.94
C GLU A 233 -18.04 2.91 13.95
N THR A 234 -16.81 3.15 14.40
CA THR A 234 -15.60 3.04 13.58
C THR A 234 -15.44 1.63 13.01
N LEU A 235 -15.60 0.61 13.86
CA LEU A 235 -15.47 -0.78 13.45
C LEU A 235 -16.62 -1.22 12.52
N SER A 236 -17.85 -0.87 12.84
CA SER A 236 -19.03 -1.24 12.03
C SER A 236 -19.03 -0.58 10.65
N ALA A 237 -18.55 0.65 10.55
CA ALA A 237 -18.41 1.33 9.26
C ALA A 237 -17.45 0.59 8.30
N LEU A 238 -16.37 -0.01 8.84
CA LEU A 238 -15.40 -0.75 8.03
C LEU A 238 -15.87 -2.19 7.73
N PHE A 239 -16.52 -2.86 8.70
CA PHE A 239 -16.90 -4.27 8.62
C PHE A 239 -18.40 -4.49 8.36
N THR A 240 -19.05 -3.61 7.59
CA THR A 240 -20.49 -3.70 7.28
C THR A 240 -20.91 -5.06 6.70
N HIS A 241 -20.04 -5.68 5.88
CA HIS A 241 -20.33 -6.95 5.22
C HIS A 241 -19.82 -8.18 5.98
N ARG A 242 -18.92 -8.00 6.94
CA ARG A 242 -18.31 -9.09 7.71
C ARG A 242 -17.97 -8.63 9.13
N PRO A 243 -18.99 -8.48 10.00
CA PRO A 243 -18.76 -8.10 11.39
C PRO A 243 -17.89 -9.15 12.11
N PRO A 244 -17.18 -8.76 13.18
CA PRO A 244 -16.48 -9.72 14.03
C PRO A 244 -17.40 -10.86 14.50
N GLU A 245 -16.90 -12.07 14.51
CA GLU A 245 -17.70 -13.29 14.84
C GLU A 245 -18.22 -13.29 16.29
N THR A 246 -17.55 -12.55 17.19
CA THR A 246 -17.92 -12.41 18.60
C THR A 246 -17.87 -10.95 19.03
N PRO A 247 -18.70 -10.55 20.02
CA PRO A 247 -18.59 -9.22 20.62
C PRO A 247 -17.19 -9.01 21.18
N LEU A 248 -16.54 -7.92 20.76
CA LEU A 248 -15.20 -7.57 21.21
C LEU A 248 -15.23 -7.04 22.65
N HIS A 249 -14.22 -7.39 23.44
CA HIS A 249 -13.98 -6.74 24.72
C HIS A 249 -13.73 -5.23 24.48
N PRO A 250 -14.22 -4.31 25.34
CA PRO A 250 -14.08 -2.86 25.14
C PRO A 250 -12.64 -2.40 24.86
N LEU A 251 -11.66 -2.92 25.58
CA LEU A 251 -10.24 -2.59 25.37
C LEU A 251 -9.72 -3.05 24.00
N VAL A 252 -10.17 -4.22 23.54
CA VAL A 252 -9.83 -4.73 22.20
C VAL A 252 -10.48 -3.87 21.12
N ALA A 253 -11.75 -3.47 21.32
CA ALA A 253 -12.45 -2.57 20.39
C ALA A 253 -11.76 -1.22 20.30
N SER A 254 -11.34 -0.65 21.44
CA SER A 254 -10.61 0.64 21.47
C SER A 254 -9.25 0.55 20.77
N ALA A 255 -8.48 -0.51 21.00
CA ALA A 255 -7.21 -0.74 20.30
C ALA A 255 -7.42 -0.89 18.79
N ALA A 256 -8.39 -1.70 18.38
CA ALA A 256 -8.72 -1.93 16.97
C ALA A 256 -9.21 -0.64 16.29
N ALA A 257 -10.12 0.11 16.91
CA ALA A 257 -10.60 1.39 16.38
C ALA A 257 -9.49 2.44 16.29
N ALA A 258 -8.54 2.45 17.23
CA ALA A 258 -7.38 3.35 17.17
C ALA A 258 -6.49 3.05 15.96
N CYS A 259 -6.20 1.78 15.66
CA CYS A 259 -5.48 1.39 14.45
C CYS A 259 -6.19 1.90 13.18
N ILE A 260 -7.51 1.74 13.09
CA ILE A 260 -8.29 2.18 11.93
C ILE A 260 -8.28 3.70 11.80
N ARG A 261 -8.59 4.44 12.87
CA ARG A 261 -8.58 5.91 12.85
C ARG A 261 -7.22 6.46 12.45
N TYR A 262 -6.15 5.88 12.98
CA TYR A 262 -4.79 6.28 12.63
C TYR A 262 -4.48 6.01 11.15
N ALA A 263 -4.77 4.81 10.67
CA ALA A 263 -4.56 4.46 9.26
C ALA A 263 -5.41 5.33 8.30
N GLN A 264 -6.64 5.66 8.66
CA GLN A 264 -7.50 6.59 7.89
C GLN A 264 -6.93 8.01 7.88
N ALA A 265 -6.42 8.49 9.01
CA ALA A 265 -5.81 9.82 9.10
C ALA A 265 -4.53 9.94 8.27
N THR A 266 -3.80 8.84 8.08
CA THR A 266 -2.59 8.80 7.25
C THR A 266 -2.89 8.65 5.76
N GLN A 267 -4.11 8.22 5.39
CA GLN A 267 -4.56 8.04 4.00
C GLN A 267 -5.83 8.88 3.73
N PRO A 268 -5.74 10.22 3.75
CA PRO A 268 -6.94 11.08 3.70
C PRO A 268 -7.72 10.99 2.39
N THR A 269 -7.11 10.51 1.32
CA THR A 269 -7.72 10.36 -0.01
C THR A 269 -7.97 8.91 -0.41
N GLY A 270 -7.48 7.94 0.36
CA GLY A 270 -7.56 6.51 0.07
C GLY A 270 -8.61 5.78 0.91
N THR A 271 -8.92 4.56 0.49
CA THR A 271 -9.67 3.59 1.29
C THR A 271 -8.71 2.63 1.97
N LEU A 272 -9.09 2.09 3.12
CA LEU A 272 -8.28 1.06 3.78
C LEU A 272 -8.65 -0.32 3.21
N PRO A 273 -7.68 -1.10 2.75
CA PRO A 273 -7.91 -2.44 2.20
C PRO A 273 -8.09 -3.50 3.29
N ILE A 274 -8.89 -3.21 4.31
CA ILE A 274 -9.09 -4.06 5.47
C ILE A 274 -10.52 -4.61 5.40
N PHE A 275 -10.67 -5.92 5.33
CA PHE A 275 -11.96 -6.56 5.06
C PHE A 275 -12.50 -7.37 6.23
N ALA A 276 -11.67 -7.77 7.20
CA ALA A 276 -12.07 -8.53 8.36
C ALA A 276 -11.14 -8.29 9.54
N LEU A 277 -11.69 -8.34 10.75
CA LEU A 277 -10.94 -8.39 12.00
C LEU A 277 -11.00 -9.83 12.53
N ARG A 278 -9.83 -10.41 12.76
CA ARG A 278 -9.70 -11.74 13.37
C ARG A 278 -9.35 -11.60 14.85
N THR A 279 -10.07 -12.30 15.70
CA THR A 279 -9.68 -12.43 17.10
C THR A 279 -8.89 -13.73 17.29
N TYR A 280 -7.87 -13.69 18.16
CA TYR A 280 -7.08 -14.88 18.50
C TYR A 280 -6.78 -14.89 20.00
N GLN A 281 -6.41 -16.07 20.51
CA GLN A 281 -5.95 -16.26 21.89
C GLN A 281 -4.45 -16.60 21.86
N PRO A 282 -3.59 -15.92 22.60
CA PRO A 282 -2.16 -16.26 22.65
C PRO A 282 -1.91 -17.72 23.07
N GLY A 283 -2.78 -18.27 23.94
CA GLY A 283 -2.71 -19.67 24.37
C GLY A 283 -2.97 -20.73 23.28
N ASP A 284 -3.44 -20.35 22.09
CA ASP A 284 -3.55 -21.25 20.93
C ASP A 284 -2.17 -21.61 20.33
N SER A 285 -1.14 -20.85 20.69
CA SER A 285 0.24 -21.05 20.27
C SER A 285 1.16 -21.23 21.46
N LEU A 286 2.26 -21.94 21.29
CA LEU A 286 3.34 -21.99 22.26
C LEU A 286 3.92 -20.58 22.43
N ILE A 287 3.90 -20.08 23.66
CA ILE A 287 4.51 -18.80 23.99
C ILE A 287 6.03 -18.98 23.99
N VAL A 288 6.70 -18.25 23.12
CA VAL A 288 8.16 -18.22 23.02
C VAL A 288 8.58 -16.77 23.25
N ASP A 289 9.16 -16.48 24.41
CA ASP A 289 9.57 -15.13 24.79
C ASP A 289 10.68 -14.56 23.88
N GLU A 290 10.93 -13.27 23.96
CA GLU A 290 11.92 -12.60 23.14
C GLU A 290 13.34 -13.15 23.35
N THR A 291 13.69 -13.45 24.58
CA THR A 291 15.00 -14.02 24.94
C THR A 291 15.17 -15.38 24.30
N THR A 292 14.17 -16.23 24.40
CA THR A 292 14.18 -17.57 23.77
C THR A 292 14.24 -17.48 22.25
N ARG A 293 13.44 -16.59 21.63
CA ARG A 293 13.48 -16.37 20.17
C ARG A 293 14.86 -15.93 19.68
N THR A 294 15.48 -15.04 20.43
CA THR A 294 16.81 -14.51 20.13
C THR A 294 17.87 -15.58 20.31
N ASN A 295 17.86 -16.31 21.45
CA ASN A 295 18.83 -17.35 21.77
C ASN A 295 18.73 -18.57 20.82
N LEU A 296 17.52 -18.89 20.35
CA LEU A 296 17.31 -19.93 19.33
C LEU A 296 17.63 -19.45 17.91
N GLU A 297 17.98 -18.18 17.74
CA GLU A 297 18.28 -17.58 16.43
C GLU A 297 17.19 -17.88 15.38
N LEU A 298 15.92 -17.73 15.77
CA LEU A 298 14.81 -18.13 14.90
C LEU A 298 14.78 -17.31 13.60
N LEU A 299 14.95 -15.98 13.69
CA LEU A 299 14.82 -15.05 12.57
C LEU A 299 16.16 -14.41 12.16
N HIS A 300 17.03 -14.13 13.12
CA HIS A 300 18.32 -13.47 12.93
C HIS A 300 19.37 -14.10 13.84
N THR A 301 20.62 -14.09 13.40
CA THR A 301 21.77 -14.52 14.22
C THR A 301 21.99 -13.57 15.37
N LEU A 302 22.47 -14.09 16.49
CA LEU A 302 22.67 -13.33 17.74
C LEU A 302 23.70 -12.20 17.58
N ILE A 303 24.81 -12.47 16.88
CA ILE A 303 25.96 -11.56 16.80
C ILE A 303 25.80 -10.58 15.62
N GLU A 304 25.51 -11.10 14.42
CA GLU A 304 25.53 -10.30 13.20
C GLU A 304 24.16 -9.76 12.81
N HIS A 305 23.09 -10.16 13.52
CA HIS A 305 21.68 -9.84 13.19
C HIS A 305 21.31 -10.13 11.73
N LYS A 306 21.94 -11.16 11.14
CA LYS A 306 21.69 -11.59 9.77
C LYS A 306 20.67 -12.71 9.72
N ARG A 307 19.88 -12.74 8.65
CA ARG A 307 18.98 -13.86 8.36
C ARG A 307 19.73 -15.13 7.98
N GLN A 308 20.85 -14.99 7.25
CA GLN A 308 21.72 -16.10 6.89
C GLN A 308 22.39 -16.65 8.15
N GLY A 309 22.23 -17.94 8.40
CA GLY A 309 22.69 -18.62 9.62
C GLY A 309 21.59 -18.79 10.68
N ALA A 310 20.53 -17.99 10.65
CA ALA A 310 19.36 -18.20 11.49
C ALA A 310 18.47 -19.34 10.98
N LEU A 311 17.60 -19.89 11.84
CA LEU A 311 16.72 -21.02 11.49
C LEU A 311 15.86 -20.72 10.24
N ILE A 312 15.25 -19.53 10.18
CA ILE A 312 14.46 -19.12 9.01
C ILE A 312 15.30 -19.07 7.73
N GLY A 313 16.59 -18.71 7.84
CA GLY A 313 17.51 -18.66 6.69
C GLY A 313 17.75 -20.03 6.06
N VAL A 314 17.68 -21.10 6.87
CA VAL A 314 17.81 -22.50 6.42
C VAL A 314 16.48 -23.03 5.88
N LEU A 315 15.37 -22.77 6.60
CA LEU A 315 14.05 -23.33 6.29
C LEU A 315 13.34 -22.63 5.13
N ASP A 316 13.57 -21.33 4.91
CA ASP A 316 12.81 -20.56 3.92
C ASP A 316 13.23 -20.91 2.49
N GLN A 317 12.54 -21.89 1.95
CA GLN A 317 12.56 -22.29 0.55
C GLN A 317 11.27 -21.86 -0.19
N THR A 318 10.49 -20.95 0.41
CA THR A 318 9.22 -20.47 -0.16
C THR A 318 9.45 -19.76 -1.49
N LYS A 319 8.50 -19.92 -2.43
CA LYS A 319 8.55 -19.33 -3.77
C LYS A 319 7.80 -18.01 -3.86
N THR A 320 6.89 -17.76 -2.92
CA THR A 320 6.09 -16.53 -2.87
C THR A 320 6.40 -15.71 -1.62
N ALA A 321 6.20 -14.40 -1.69
CA ALA A 321 6.31 -13.51 -0.53
C ALA A 321 5.30 -13.89 0.57
N MET A 322 4.06 -14.20 0.18
CA MET A 322 2.98 -14.67 1.07
C MET A 322 3.40 -15.93 1.83
N GLY A 323 3.99 -16.92 1.15
CA GLY A 323 4.53 -18.12 1.78
C GLY A 323 5.63 -17.82 2.78
N GLY A 324 6.51 -16.87 2.50
CA GLY A 324 7.56 -16.43 3.41
C GLY A 324 6.99 -15.77 4.67
N ARG A 325 5.96 -14.90 4.55
CA ARG A 325 5.24 -14.32 5.69
C ARG A 325 4.57 -15.40 6.55
N LEU A 326 3.93 -16.38 5.91
CA LEU A 326 3.30 -17.49 6.62
C LEU A 326 4.34 -18.35 7.37
N LEU A 327 5.46 -18.70 6.75
CA LEU A 327 6.53 -19.47 7.40
C LEU A 327 7.09 -18.72 8.62
N ARG A 328 7.34 -17.42 8.49
CA ARG A 328 7.79 -16.57 9.60
C ARG A 328 6.78 -16.61 10.76
N ARG A 329 5.48 -16.48 10.46
CA ARG A 329 4.41 -16.59 11.46
C ARG A 329 4.40 -17.96 12.15
N TRP A 330 4.58 -19.03 11.41
CA TRP A 330 4.62 -20.38 11.98
C TRP A 330 5.80 -20.59 12.93
N LEU A 331 6.96 -20.01 12.64
CA LEU A 331 8.12 -20.07 13.53
C LEU A 331 7.90 -19.25 14.81
N LEU A 332 7.25 -18.09 14.71
CA LEU A 332 6.99 -17.21 15.87
C LEU A 332 5.79 -17.66 16.72
N SER A 333 4.91 -18.48 16.16
CA SER A 333 3.68 -18.95 16.82
C SER A 333 3.50 -20.45 16.57
N PRO A 334 4.33 -21.31 17.19
CA PRO A 334 4.20 -22.76 17.06
C PRO A 334 2.85 -23.25 17.63
N LEU A 335 2.21 -24.18 16.95
CA LEU A 335 0.89 -24.68 17.34
C LEU A 335 0.96 -25.51 18.63
N MET A 336 -0.07 -25.39 19.48
CA MET A 336 -0.29 -26.25 20.67
C MET A 336 -1.28 -27.39 20.37
N SER A 337 -2.19 -27.21 19.42
CA SER A 337 -3.19 -28.21 19.08
C SER A 337 -2.57 -29.38 18.32
N LEU A 338 -2.59 -30.59 18.92
CA LEU A 338 -2.08 -31.81 18.31
C LEU A 338 -2.75 -32.11 16.95
N GLY A 339 -4.06 -31.89 16.84
CA GLY A 339 -4.79 -32.08 15.60
C GLY A 339 -4.33 -31.12 14.49
N ALA A 340 -4.06 -29.84 14.83
CA ALA A 340 -3.54 -28.88 13.88
C ALA A 340 -2.09 -29.18 13.47
N ILE A 341 -1.26 -29.68 14.39
CA ILE A 341 0.12 -30.13 14.10
C ILE A 341 0.10 -31.30 13.12
N ARG A 342 -0.73 -32.33 13.41
CA ARG A 342 -0.88 -33.51 12.54
C ARG A 342 -1.31 -33.12 11.13
N ARG A 343 -2.32 -32.27 10.98
CA ARG A 343 -2.75 -31.80 9.65
C ARG A 343 -1.61 -31.14 8.85
N ARG A 344 -0.72 -30.39 9.52
CA ARG A 344 0.47 -29.84 8.83
C ARG A 344 1.46 -30.94 8.44
N HIS A 345 1.68 -31.91 9.31
CA HIS A 345 2.56 -33.05 9.01
C HIS A 345 2.03 -33.89 7.85
N ASP A 346 0.72 -34.18 7.85
CA ASP A 346 0.08 -34.95 6.76
C ASP A 346 0.25 -34.25 5.40
N ALA A 347 0.10 -32.91 5.37
CA ALA A 347 0.32 -32.14 4.16
C ALA A 347 1.79 -32.15 3.69
N VAL A 348 2.73 -32.09 4.63
CA VAL A 348 4.17 -32.17 4.32
C VAL A 348 4.55 -33.58 3.83
N GLU A 349 4.07 -34.64 4.53
CA GLU A 349 4.29 -36.03 4.16
C GLU A 349 3.79 -36.28 2.73
N TRP A 350 2.55 -35.88 2.44
CA TRP A 350 1.97 -35.99 1.11
C TRP A 350 2.85 -35.32 0.02
N LEU A 351 3.32 -34.08 0.28
CA LEU A 351 4.20 -33.36 -0.65
C LEU A 351 5.59 -34.00 -0.78
N VAL A 352 6.09 -34.68 0.26
CA VAL A 352 7.36 -35.44 0.20
C VAL A 352 7.20 -36.66 -0.70
N GLU A 353 6.11 -37.39 -0.56
CA GLU A 353 5.81 -38.59 -1.34
C GLU A 353 5.49 -38.26 -2.81
N HIS A 354 4.81 -37.14 -3.08
CA HIS A 354 4.42 -36.72 -4.42
C HIS A 354 5.39 -35.71 -5.04
N GLN A 355 6.63 -36.17 -5.32
CA GLN A 355 7.72 -35.31 -5.79
C GLN A 355 7.39 -34.52 -7.06
N LEU A 356 6.73 -35.13 -8.05
CA LEU A 356 6.38 -34.46 -9.32
C LEU A 356 5.35 -33.35 -9.09
N ALA A 357 4.33 -33.57 -8.27
CA ALA A 357 3.35 -32.55 -7.90
C ALA A 357 4.04 -31.39 -7.16
N ARG A 358 4.90 -31.70 -6.19
CA ARG A 358 5.67 -30.69 -5.45
C ARG A 358 6.52 -29.83 -6.40
N GLN A 359 7.20 -30.45 -7.37
CA GLN A 359 7.99 -29.71 -8.34
C GLN A 359 7.11 -28.80 -9.21
N ALA A 360 6.03 -29.33 -9.79
CA ALA A 360 5.09 -28.57 -10.61
C ALA A 360 4.47 -27.40 -9.84
N LEU A 361 4.13 -27.60 -8.56
CA LEU A 361 3.66 -26.52 -7.67
C LEU A 361 4.71 -25.44 -7.49
N ARG A 362 5.95 -25.83 -7.19
CA ARG A 362 7.04 -24.87 -6.96
C ARG A 362 7.37 -24.04 -8.20
N GLU A 363 7.32 -24.63 -9.39
CA GLU A 363 7.50 -23.92 -10.66
C GLU A 363 6.40 -22.88 -10.86
N ARG A 364 5.13 -23.26 -10.70
CA ARG A 364 3.98 -22.33 -10.84
C ARG A 364 3.95 -21.25 -9.77
N LEU A 365 4.26 -21.60 -8.50
CA LEU A 365 4.32 -20.62 -7.41
C LEU A 365 5.42 -19.57 -7.63
N ALA A 366 6.49 -19.90 -8.35
CA ALA A 366 7.54 -18.94 -8.67
C ALA A 366 7.09 -17.82 -9.64
N GLU A 367 6.01 -18.05 -10.39
CA GLU A 367 5.42 -17.09 -11.32
C GLU A 367 4.31 -16.25 -10.70
N ILE A 368 3.88 -16.57 -9.47
CA ILE A 368 2.81 -15.87 -8.75
C ILE A 368 3.40 -14.67 -7.99
N TYR A 369 2.88 -13.50 -8.29
CA TYR A 369 3.18 -12.26 -7.58
C TYR A 369 2.51 -12.24 -6.19
N ASP A 370 2.80 -11.21 -5.41
CA ASP A 370 2.20 -11.03 -4.08
C ASP A 370 0.73 -10.57 -4.18
N ILE A 371 -0.17 -11.54 -4.28
CA ILE A 371 -1.61 -11.28 -4.44
C ILE A 371 -2.17 -10.47 -3.26
N GLU A 372 -1.70 -10.70 -2.03
CA GLU A 372 -2.16 -9.98 -0.84
C GLU A 372 -1.83 -8.49 -0.96
N ARG A 373 -0.59 -8.13 -1.27
CA ARG A 373 -0.18 -6.73 -1.43
C ARG A 373 -0.76 -6.08 -2.68
N LEU A 374 -0.89 -6.82 -3.78
CA LEU A 374 -1.57 -6.31 -4.98
C LEU A 374 -3.04 -5.99 -4.70
N ALA A 375 -3.75 -6.88 -3.99
CA ALA A 375 -5.14 -6.64 -3.57
C ALA A 375 -5.22 -5.45 -2.59
N GLY A 376 -4.27 -5.34 -1.65
CA GLY A 376 -4.16 -4.20 -0.74
C GLY A 376 -4.03 -2.86 -1.47
N ARG A 377 -3.12 -2.76 -2.45
CA ARG A 377 -2.92 -1.55 -3.26
C ARG A 377 -4.14 -1.21 -4.12
N LEU A 378 -4.83 -2.21 -4.65
CA LEU A 378 -6.10 -2.02 -5.36
C LEU A 378 -7.18 -1.47 -4.44
N GLY A 379 -7.36 -2.07 -3.26
CA GLY A 379 -8.32 -1.62 -2.26
C GLY A 379 -8.04 -0.21 -1.75
N ALA A 380 -6.76 0.16 -1.63
CA ALA A 380 -6.34 1.52 -1.27
C ALA A 380 -6.43 2.53 -2.42
N GLY A 381 -6.72 2.10 -3.66
CA GLY A 381 -6.81 2.98 -4.83
C GLY A 381 -5.47 3.54 -5.33
N VAL A 382 -4.35 2.94 -4.95
CA VAL A 382 -2.98 3.36 -5.33
C VAL A 382 -2.33 2.44 -6.36
N ALA A 383 -3.04 1.40 -6.80
CA ALA A 383 -2.54 0.43 -7.77
C ALA A 383 -2.29 1.05 -9.15
N THR A 384 -1.25 0.57 -9.81
CA THR A 384 -0.90 0.92 -11.19
C THR A 384 -1.53 -0.07 -12.19
N PRO A 385 -1.60 0.26 -13.50
CA PRO A 385 -2.03 -0.72 -14.52
C PRO A 385 -1.18 -2.00 -14.52
N ARG A 386 0.11 -1.90 -14.16
CA ARG A 386 1.01 -3.05 -14.04
C ARG A 386 0.64 -3.95 -12.86
N ASP A 387 0.24 -3.37 -11.73
CA ASP A 387 -0.23 -4.13 -10.57
C ASP A 387 -1.48 -4.94 -10.92
N LEU A 388 -2.41 -4.31 -11.64
CA LEU A 388 -3.62 -4.98 -12.11
C LEU A 388 -3.28 -6.16 -13.04
N PHE A 389 -2.37 -5.94 -13.99
CA PHE A 389 -1.91 -6.99 -14.90
C PHE A 389 -1.23 -8.15 -14.15
N SER A 390 -0.33 -7.85 -13.20
CA SER A 390 0.35 -8.84 -12.37
C SER A 390 -0.64 -9.65 -11.52
N LEU A 391 -1.69 -8.99 -11.00
CA LEU A 391 -2.77 -9.69 -10.30
C LEU A 391 -3.52 -10.65 -11.25
N GLY A 392 -3.92 -10.18 -12.44
CA GLY A 392 -4.60 -11.01 -13.44
C GLY A 392 -3.77 -12.23 -13.84
N GLN A 393 -2.46 -12.05 -14.07
CA GLN A 393 -1.55 -13.16 -14.35
C GLN A 393 -1.51 -14.16 -13.19
N SER A 394 -1.35 -13.68 -11.95
CA SER A 394 -1.29 -14.55 -10.77
C SER A 394 -2.57 -15.36 -10.58
N LEU A 395 -3.73 -14.73 -10.72
CA LEU A 395 -5.03 -15.41 -10.62
C LEU A 395 -5.22 -16.45 -11.73
N SER A 396 -4.73 -16.20 -12.94
CA SER A 396 -4.81 -17.16 -14.06
C SER A 396 -4.00 -18.44 -13.84
N LEU A 397 -3.00 -18.42 -12.94
CA LEU A 397 -2.18 -19.58 -12.62
C LEU A 397 -2.80 -20.51 -11.57
N ILE A 398 -3.77 -20.01 -10.78
CA ILE A 398 -4.37 -20.78 -9.66
C ILE A 398 -5.05 -22.08 -10.12
N PRO A 399 -5.83 -22.14 -11.22
CA PRO A 399 -6.38 -23.42 -11.71
C PRO A 399 -5.32 -24.45 -12.00
N GLY A 400 -4.16 -24.02 -12.51
CA GLY A 400 -3.03 -24.91 -12.75
C GLY A 400 -2.41 -25.48 -11.47
N LEU A 401 -2.41 -24.73 -10.35
CA LEU A 401 -2.00 -25.25 -9.04
C LEU A 401 -2.97 -26.35 -8.58
N ARG A 402 -4.28 -26.09 -8.68
CA ARG A 402 -5.31 -27.08 -8.33
C ARG A 402 -5.21 -28.35 -9.18
N ALA A 403 -4.99 -28.20 -10.48
CA ALA A 403 -4.82 -29.35 -11.38
C ALA A 403 -3.58 -30.18 -11.03
N ALA A 404 -2.45 -29.54 -10.68
CA ALA A 404 -1.24 -30.23 -10.27
C ALA A 404 -1.42 -31.05 -8.96
N LEU A 405 -2.22 -30.54 -8.01
CA LEU A 405 -2.57 -31.27 -6.79
C LEU A 405 -3.54 -32.41 -7.07
N ALA A 406 -4.60 -32.17 -7.86
CA ALA A 406 -5.62 -33.16 -8.18
C ALA A 406 -5.05 -34.34 -8.98
N SER A 407 -4.16 -34.08 -9.97
CA SER A 407 -3.55 -35.16 -10.78
C SER A 407 -2.65 -36.08 -10.00
N ALA A 408 -2.09 -35.62 -8.88
CA ALA A 408 -1.27 -36.44 -8.02
C ALA A 408 -2.10 -37.21 -6.98
N ALA A 409 -3.26 -36.68 -6.57
CA ALA A 409 -4.16 -37.34 -5.63
C ALA A 409 -4.95 -38.50 -6.27
N ASP A 410 -5.26 -38.41 -7.57
CA ASP A 410 -5.91 -39.48 -8.32
C ASP A 410 -5.38 -39.53 -9.77
N PRO A 411 -4.32 -40.32 -10.03
CA PRO A 411 -3.74 -40.47 -11.37
C PRO A 411 -4.72 -41.00 -12.42
N LEU A 412 -5.81 -41.65 -12.00
CA LEU A 412 -6.86 -42.22 -12.88
C LEU A 412 -7.99 -41.24 -13.16
N ALA A 413 -8.17 -40.18 -12.35
CA ALA A 413 -9.22 -39.17 -12.54
C ALA A 413 -9.08 -38.34 -13.81
N LEU A 414 -7.88 -38.29 -14.38
CA LEU A 414 -7.60 -37.62 -15.68
C LEU A 414 -8.13 -38.42 -16.89
N VAL A 415 -8.55 -39.66 -16.71
CA VAL A 415 -8.94 -40.56 -17.81
C VAL A 415 -10.46 -40.76 -17.90
N THR A 416 -11.18 -40.46 -16.85
CA THR A 416 -12.65 -40.65 -16.84
C THR A 416 -13.38 -39.49 -16.16
N GLU A 417 -14.22 -38.76 -16.94
CA GLU A 417 -15.29 -37.93 -16.38
C GLU A 417 -16.25 -38.85 -15.61
N ARG A 418 -16.11 -38.94 -14.29
CA ARG A 418 -17.10 -39.61 -13.45
C ARG A 418 -18.25 -38.64 -13.15
N PRO A 419 -19.53 -39.04 -13.44
CA PRO A 419 -20.67 -38.29 -12.94
C PRO A 419 -20.77 -38.46 -11.42
N ALA A 420 -21.17 -37.38 -10.75
CA ALA A 420 -21.40 -37.34 -9.32
C ALA A 420 -22.40 -38.44 -8.91
N ALA A 421 -21.96 -39.45 -8.18
CA ALA A 421 -22.79 -40.47 -7.58
C ALA A 421 -22.67 -40.41 -6.05
N ASP A 422 -23.84 -40.27 -5.45
CA ASP A 422 -24.29 -40.54 -4.09
C ASP A 422 -23.27 -40.83 -2.98
N ALA A 423 -23.28 -39.90 -2.00
CA ALA A 423 -22.69 -40.09 -0.69
C ALA A 423 -23.58 -40.92 0.21
N SER A 424 -23.38 -42.23 0.31
CA SER A 424 -23.91 -43.06 1.38
C SER A 424 -22.79 -43.86 2.06
N HIS A 425 -22.60 -43.54 3.30
CA HIS A 425 -21.90 -44.21 4.40
C HIS A 425 -21.30 -45.60 4.15
N GLU A 426 -19.97 -45.70 4.29
CA GLU A 426 -19.34 -46.81 5.00
C GLU A 426 -17.99 -46.38 5.53
N ARG A 427 -17.76 -46.53 6.86
CA ARG A 427 -16.46 -46.32 7.51
C ARG A 427 -15.56 -47.49 7.12
N HIS A 428 -14.68 -47.26 6.16
CA HIS A 428 -13.54 -48.16 5.93
C HIS A 428 -12.29 -47.49 6.50
N ASP A 429 -11.51 -48.25 7.23
CA ASP A 429 -10.15 -47.91 7.67
C ASP A 429 -9.29 -47.81 6.41
N PRO A 430 -8.80 -46.63 6.00
CA PRO A 430 -8.09 -46.51 4.74
C PRO A 430 -6.71 -47.17 4.89
N SER A 431 -6.45 -48.17 4.07
CA SER A 431 -5.10 -48.67 3.82
C SER A 431 -4.21 -47.51 3.32
N GLU A 432 -2.91 -47.56 3.65
CA GLU A 432 -1.94 -46.47 3.39
C GLU A 432 -1.90 -45.94 1.93
N ALA A 433 -2.54 -46.63 0.99
CA ALA A 433 -2.59 -46.28 -0.44
C ALA A 433 -3.73 -45.33 -0.84
N ASP A 434 -4.67 -44.97 0.06
CA ASP A 434 -5.90 -44.25 -0.26
C ASP A 434 -6.04 -42.91 0.50
N ARG A 435 -4.91 -42.27 0.86
CA ARG A 435 -4.91 -40.92 1.46
C ARG A 435 -5.17 -39.89 0.38
N GLY A 436 -6.41 -39.45 0.28
CA GLY A 436 -6.80 -38.32 -0.58
C GLY A 436 -6.00 -37.06 -0.26
N LEU A 437 -6.18 -36.00 -1.08
CA LEU A 437 -5.49 -34.71 -0.90
C LEU A 437 -5.76 -34.15 0.50
N PRO A 438 -4.73 -33.90 1.35
CA PRO A 438 -4.89 -33.32 2.67
C PRO A 438 -5.64 -31.98 2.64
N ASP A 439 -6.49 -31.73 3.65
CA ASP A 439 -7.34 -30.52 3.72
C ASP A 439 -6.56 -29.22 3.53
N LEU A 440 -5.33 -29.13 4.04
CA LEU A 440 -4.48 -27.95 3.89
C LEU A 440 -4.00 -27.71 2.46
N LEU A 441 -4.07 -28.71 1.59
CA LEU A 441 -3.71 -28.61 0.17
C LEU A 441 -4.94 -28.42 -0.74
N GLN A 442 -6.15 -28.44 -0.19
CA GLN A 442 -7.38 -28.18 -0.94
C GLN A 442 -7.54 -26.68 -1.20
N LEU A 443 -7.61 -26.29 -2.46
CA LEU A 443 -7.94 -24.92 -2.85
C LEU A 443 -9.43 -24.69 -2.87
N GLY A 444 -9.88 -23.50 -2.45
CA GLY A 444 -11.29 -23.12 -2.46
C GLY A 444 -11.96 -23.28 -3.84
N ALA A 445 -13.30 -23.36 -3.85
CA ALA A 445 -14.07 -23.53 -5.08
C ALA A 445 -13.94 -22.33 -6.01
N ASP A 446 -13.96 -21.11 -5.46
CA ASP A 446 -13.79 -19.87 -6.21
C ASP A 446 -12.30 -19.58 -6.40
N LEU A 447 -11.87 -19.56 -7.66
CA LEU A 447 -10.49 -19.27 -8.08
C LEU A 447 -10.37 -17.88 -8.72
N CYS A 448 -11.38 -17.02 -8.60
CA CYS A 448 -11.44 -15.66 -9.15
C CYS A 448 -11.10 -15.57 -10.64
N GLN A 449 -11.51 -16.56 -11.44
CA GLN A 449 -11.20 -16.63 -12.86
C GLN A 449 -11.96 -15.58 -13.69
N ASP A 450 -13.15 -15.19 -13.27
CA ASP A 450 -13.92 -14.08 -13.82
C ASP A 450 -13.17 -12.75 -13.66
N VAL A 451 -12.55 -12.52 -12.50
CA VAL A 451 -11.70 -11.35 -12.23
C VAL A 451 -10.48 -11.36 -13.14
N ALA A 452 -9.78 -12.51 -13.23
CA ALA A 452 -8.62 -12.66 -14.12
C ALA A 452 -9.00 -12.37 -15.59
N ALA A 453 -10.08 -12.97 -16.08
CA ALA A 453 -10.58 -12.77 -17.44
C ALA A 453 -10.91 -11.30 -17.70
N ARG A 454 -11.58 -10.62 -16.74
CA ARG A 454 -11.91 -9.20 -16.87
C ARG A 454 -10.68 -8.31 -16.92
N ILE A 455 -9.66 -8.59 -16.10
CA ILE A 455 -8.39 -7.85 -16.12
C ILE A 455 -7.71 -8.01 -17.49
N HIS A 456 -7.58 -9.24 -17.99
CA HIS A 456 -6.94 -9.51 -19.28
C HIS A 456 -7.72 -8.92 -20.47
N ALA A 457 -9.05 -8.86 -20.38
CA ALA A 457 -9.87 -8.18 -21.38
C ALA A 457 -9.64 -6.66 -21.37
N ALA A 458 -9.39 -6.08 -20.21
CA ALA A 458 -9.28 -4.64 -20.02
C ALA A 458 -7.86 -4.09 -20.24
N ILE A 459 -6.83 -4.79 -19.78
CA ILE A 459 -5.45 -4.29 -19.71
C ILE A 459 -4.58 -4.98 -20.78
N ILE A 460 -3.70 -4.20 -21.42
CA ILE A 460 -2.74 -4.73 -22.40
C ILE A 460 -1.63 -5.54 -21.69
N ASP A 461 -0.91 -6.39 -22.44
CA ASP A 461 0.07 -7.33 -21.88
C ASP A 461 1.34 -6.65 -21.31
N ASN A 462 1.64 -5.43 -21.69
CA ASN A 462 2.77 -4.66 -21.16
C ASN A 462 2.33 -3.23 -20.82
N PRO A 463 1.58 -3.02 -19.74
CA PRO A 463 1.08 -1.71 -19.40
C PRO A 463 2.18 -0.79 -18.86
N PRO A 464 2.04 0.55 -19.03
CA PRO A 464 2.97 1.52 -18.48
C PRO A 464 2.96 1.51 -16.96
N LEU A 465 4.05 1.97 -16.35
CA LEU A 465 4.17 2.11 -14.89
C LEU A 465 3.25 3.21 -14.33
N ILE A 466 3.04 4.27 -15.11
CA ILE A 466 2.31 5.46 -14.68
C ILE A 466 1.00 5.53 -15.47
N TYR A 467 -0.14 5.53 -14.76
CA TYR A 467 -1.47 5.61 -15.40
C TYR A 467 -1.68 6.87 -16.26
N ARG A 468 -0.97 7.99 -15.95
CA ARG A 468 -1.05 9.26 -16.70
C ARG A 468 -0.47 9.18 -18.11
N GLU A 469 0.36 8.19 -18.40
CA GLU A 469 0.88 7.93 -19.75
C GLU A 469 -0.23 7.44 -20.69
N GLY A 470 -1.30 6.85 -20.15
CA GLY A 470 -2.41 6.31 -20.93
C GLY A 470 -2.03 5.07 -21.73
N GLY A 471 -2.90 4.64 -22.64
CA GLY A 471 -2.62 3.55 -23.59
C GLY A 471 -2.61 2.14 -22.98
N PHE A 472 -3.01 1.97 -21.72
CA PHE A 472 -3.02 0.68 -21.03
C PHE A 472 -4.32 -0.12 -21.19
N THR A 473 -5.39 0.52 -21.67
CA THR A 473 -6.67 -0.15 -21.91
C THR A 473 -6.63 -0.85 -23.28
N ARG A 474 -7.01 -2.13 -23.28
CA ARG A 474 -7.08 -2.95 -24.49
C ARG A 474 -8.21 -2.45 -25.41
N ARG A 475 -7.95 -2.37 -26.73
CA ARG A 475 -8.99 -2.03 -27.71
C ARG A 475 -10.12 -3.05 -27.68
N GLY A 476 -11.34 -2.60 -27.85
CA GLY A 476 -12.56 -3.41 -27.77
C GLY A 476 -13.13 -3.55 -26.36
N PHE A 477 -12.43 -3.12 -25.32
CA PHE A 477 -12.94 -3.19 -23.95
C PHE A 477 -13.97 -2.10 -23.63
N HIS A 478 -13.78 -0.88 -24.15
CA HIS A 478 -14.67 0.25 -23.91
C HIS A 478 -14.92 1.05 -25.19
N ALA A 479 -16.11 0.88 -25.78
CA ALA A 479 -16.47 1.47 -27.09
C ALA A 479 -16.26 2.98 -27.17
N GLY A 480 -16.65 3.74 -26.12
CA GLY A 480 -16.47 5.20 -26.11
C GLY A 480 -15.00 5.63 -26.07
N LEU A 481 -14.11 4.83 -25.45
CA LEU A 481 -12.66 5.10 -25.49
C LEU A 481 -12.10 4.79 -26.88
N ASP A 482 -12.54 3.71 -27.49
CA ASP A 482 -12.10 3.32 -28.83
C ASP A 482 -12.50 4.38 -29.86
N GLU A 483 -13.73 4.92 -29.78
CA GLU A 483 -14.19 6.03 -30.61
C GLU A 483 -13.32 7.28 -30.43
N LEU A 484 -12.99 7.65 -29.19
CA LEU A 484 -12.12 8.80 -28.91
C LEU A 484 -10.69 8.59 -29.42
N LEU A 485 -10.17 7.36 -29.33
CA LEU A 485 -8.85 7.01 -29.87
C LEU A 485 -8.83 7.06 -31.40
N GLU A 486 -9.90 6.59 -32.06
CA GLU A 486 -10.07 6.68 -33.52
C GLU A 486 -10.15 8.14 -33.98
N LEU A 487 -10.94 8.97 -33.30
CA LEU A 487 -11.00 10.41 -33.56
C LEU A 487 -9.64 11.09 -33.38
N SER A 488 -8.90 10.73 -32.32
CA SER A 488 -7.57 11.29 -32.04
C SER A 488 -6.52 10.87 -33.07
N GLN A 489 -6.54 9.61 -33.53
CA GLN A 489 -5.64 9.07 -34.54
C GLN A 489 -6.07 9.53 -35.94
N GLY A 490 -7.37 9.46 -36.24
CA GLY A 490 -7.94 9.95 -37.49
C GLY A 490 -7.68 11.45 -37.72
N GLY A 491 -7.62 12.25 -36.63
CA GLY A 491 -7.22 13.65 -36.73
C GLY A 491 -5.78 13.85 -37.19
N LYS A 492 -4.84 13.02 -36.77
CA LYS A 492 -3.45 13.06 -37.26
C LYS A 492 -3.34 12.62 -38.71
N ASP A 493 -4.03 11.55 -39.08
CA ASP A 493 -4.07 11.05 -40.44
C ASP A 493 -4.77 12.04 -41.39
N HIS A 494 -5.78 12.74 -40.90
CA HIS A 494 -6.46 13.79 -41.66
C HIS A 494 -5.53 14.98 -41.92
N ILE A 495 -4.74 15.38 -40.93
CA ILE A 495 -3.71 16.45 -41.07
C ILE A 495 -2.62 16.01 -42.07
N LEU A 496 -2.15 14.78 -42.00
CA LEU A 496 -1.18 14.23 -42.97
C LEU A 496 -1.75 14.21 -44.38
N ARG A 497 -3.02 13.79 -44.59
CA ARG A 497 -3.69 13.86 -45.88
C ARG A 497 -3.88 15.29 -46.39
N ILE A 498 -4.16 16.25 -45.53
CA ILE A 498 -4.19 17.67 -45.89
C ILE A 498 -2.79 18.12 -46.32
N GLU A 499 -1.75 17.77 -45.59
CA GLU A 499 -0.36 18.10 -45.93
C GLU A 499 0.05 17.52 -47.29
N GLU A 500 -0.26 16.26 -47.54
CA GLU A 500 -0.01 15.56 -48.80
C GLU A 500 -0.76 16.22 -49.94
N ARG A 501 -2.07 16.42 -49.81
CA ARG A 501 -2.92 17.07 -50.81
C ARG A 501 -2.44 18.48 -51.13
N GLU A 502 -2.07 19.28 -50.14
CA GLU A 502 -1.59 20.65 -50.34
C GLU A 502 -0.17 20.70 -50.92
N ARG A 503 0.67 19.70 -50.67
CA ARG A 503 1.96 19.51 -51.36
C ARG A 503 1.77 19.23 -52.84
N GLU A 504 0.87 18.32 -53.19
CA GLU A 504 0.55 18.00 -54.57
C GLU A 504 -0.07 19.21 -55.31
N ARG A 505 -1.03 19.89 -54.66
CA ARG A 505 -1.72 21.04 -55.25
C ARG A 505 -0.80 22.22 -55.50
N SER A 506 0.09 22.52 -54.57
CA SER A 506 1.01 23.68 -54.62
C SER A 506 2.33 23.37 -55.33
N GLY A 507 2.69 22.10 -55.48
CA GLY A 507 4.01 21.66 -55.96
C GLY A 507 5.16 22.01 -54.97
N ILE A 508 4.83 22.33 -53.73
CA ILE A 508 5.79 22.71 -52.69
C ILE A 508 6.02 21.53 -51.73
N TRP A 509 6.99 20.69 -52.03
CA TRP A 509 7.28 19.48 -51.25
C TRP A 509 7.80 19.75 -49.83
N SER A 510 8.30 20.93 -49.56
CA SER A 510 8.76 21.37 -48.22
C SER A 510 7.63 21.90 -47.33
N LEU A 511 6.40 21.95 -47.82
CA LEU A 511 5.20 22.36 -47.08
C LEU A 511 4.97 21.43 -45.89
N LYS A 512 4.70 22.02 -44.70
CA LYS A 512 4.34 21.27 -43.50
C LYS A 512 3.11 21.88 -42.85
N VAL A 513 2.22 21.05 -42.34
CA VAL A 513 1.13 21.49 -41.47
C VAL A 513 1.61 21.42 -40.02
N ARG A 514 1.57 22.56 -39.32
CA ARG A 514 1.97 22.66 -37.91
C ARG A 514 0.85 23.26 -37.06
N TYR A 515 0.98 23.10 -35.76
CA TYR A 515 0.05 23.65 -34.78
C TYR A 515 0.80 24.61 -33.83
N ASN A 516 0.18 25.76 -33.56
CA ASN A 516 0.54 26.59 -32.42
C ASN A 516 -0.72 27.08 -31.67
N LYS A 517 -0.53 27.56 -30.45
CA LYS A 517 -1.66 27.97 -29.61
C LYS A 517 -2.35 29.27 -30.05
N VAL A 518 -1.71 30.07 -30.89
CA VAL A 518 -2.21 31.39 -31.34
C VAL A 518 -3.08 31.24 -32.59
N PHE A 519 -2.62 30.45 -33.57
CA PHE A 519 -3.25 30.35 -34.88
C PHE A 519 -3.96 28.99 -35.11
N GLY A 520 -3.85 28.04 -34.20
CA GLY A 520 -4.31 26.66 -34.42
C GLY A 520 -3.41 25.93 -35.43
N TYR A 521 -4.00 25.14 -36.31
CA TYR A 521 -3.28 24.51 -37.41
C TYR A 521 -2.99 25.52 -38.50
N PHE A 522 -1.76 25.52 -39.01
CA PHE A 522 -1.32 26.41 -40.10
C PHE A 522 -0.31 25.71 -41.00
N ILE A 523 -0.22 26.22 -42.25
CA ILE A 523 0.69 25.72 -43.24
C ILE A 523 1.98 26.54 -43.16
N GLU A 524 3.11 25.87 -42.97
CA GLU A 524 4.45 26.47 -42.97
C GLU A 524 5.12 26.26 -44.34
N ILE A 525 5.54 27.33 -44.95
CA ILE A 525 6.25 27.32 -46.25
C ILE A 525 7.55 28.11 -46.11
N THR A 526 8.64 27.55 -46.62
CA THR A 526 9.97 28.18 -46.59
C THR A 526 10.02 29.41 -47.51
N ARG A 527 10.79 30.43 -47.17
CA ARG A 527 10.93 31.69 -47.92
C ARG A 527 11.31 31.49 -49.42
N SER A 528 12.06 30.43 -49.72
CA SER A 528 12.46 30.06 -51.08
C SER A 528 11.30 29.67 -51.99
N ASN A 529 10.16 29.30 -51.42
CA ASN A 529 8.98 28.81 -52.18
C ASN A 529 7.81 29.81 -52.18
N LEU A 530 8.01 31.04 -51.72
CA LEU A 530 6.95 32.05 -51.64
C LEU A 530 6.34 32.41 -53.00
N SER A 531 7.07 32.32 -54.09
CA SER A 531 6.57 32.54 -55.46
C SER A 531 5.61 31.44 -55.97
N ARG A 532 5.58 30.30 -55.33
CA ARG A 532 4.72 29.15 -55.66
C ARG A 532 3.48 29.04 -54.77
N VAL A 533 3.33 29.93 -53.80
CA VAL A 533 2.22 29.90 -52.86
C VAL A 533 0.90 30.16 -53.62
N PRO A 534 -0.10 29.28 -53.52
CA PRO A 534 -1.40 29.52 -54.12
C PRO A 534 -2.04 30.82 -53.65
N ALA A 535 -2.76 31.51 -54.56
CA ALA A 535 -3.34 32.84 -54.28
C ALA A 535 -4.46 32.81 -53.21
N ASP A 536 -5.02 31.64 -52.93
CA ASP A 536 -6.04 31.42 -51.90
C ASP A 536 -5.49 31.22 -50.49
N TYR A 537 -4.18 31.18 -50.32
CA TYR A 537 -3.55 31.14 -48.99
C TYR A 537 -3.49 32.53 -48.35
N VAL A 538 -3.96 32.60 -47.10
CA VAL A 538 -3.91 33.85 -46.30
C VAL A 538 -2.66 33.84 -45.43
N ARG A 539 -1.76 34.79 -45.68
CA ARG A 539 -0.56 34.94 -44.88
C ARG A 539 -0.91 35.49 -43.51
N LYS A 540 -0.46 34.79 -42.44
CA LYS A 540 -0.66 35.17 -41.02
C LYS A 540 0.57 35.84 -40.41
N GLN A 541 1.77 35.63 -40.97
CA GLN A 541 3.03 36.29 -40.61
C GLN A 541 3.90 36.51 -41.81
#